data_713972399efc3f10aa316f0da20926a1
#
_entry.id   713972399efc3f10aa316f0da20926a1
#
_cell.length_a   1.000
_cell.length_b   1.000
_cell.length_c   1.000
_cell.angle_alpha   90.00
_cell.angle_beta   90.00
_cell.angle_gamma   90.00
#
_symmetry.space_group_name_H-M   'P 1'
#
loop_
_entity.id
_entity.type
_entity.pdbx_description
1 polymer ?
#
loop_
_entity_poly.entity_id
_entity_poly.type
_entity_poly.pdbx_seq_one_letter_code
_entity_poly.pdbx_strand_id
1 'polypeptide(L)'
;KNISRVMSLRDGTKKMSKSEESDYSRINLKDSKEDIIKKIKKAKTDSVPIPDNERELKDRPEALNLLSIYGDITGNNLSEVLKEMSGKEFSHVKNKLSEALIETICPIGRKISELMKDKVHLEGVLKKGKEKASIKSEENLKKIRDIVGFI
;
A
#
# COMPACT_ATOMS: atom_id res chain seq x y z
N LYS A 1 -0.95 2.69 14.99
CA LYS A 1 -0.88 3.10 13.56
C LYS A 1 0.40 3.89 13.38
N ASN A 2 1.40 3.28 12.77
CA ASN A 2 2.73 3.87 12.72
C ASN A 2 2.99 4.65 11.44
N ILE A 3 2.32 4.36 10.33
CA ILE A 3 2.46 5.12 9.09
C ILE A 3 1.13 5.76 8.69
N SER A 4 1.15 7.07 8.50
CA SER A 4 0.05 7.80 7.87
C SER A 4 0.20 7.90 6.33
N ARG A 5 1.40 7.61 5.80
CA ARG A 5 1.72 7.78 4.39
C ARG A 5 2.88 6.87 3.98
N VAL A 6 2.65 6.01 2.99
CA VAL A 6 3.69 5.21 2.34
C VAL A 6 4.34 6.03 1.23
N MET A 7 5.68 6.01 1.18
CA MET A 7 6.46 6.76 0.20
C MET A 7 6.88 5.87 -0.98
N SER A 8 7.25 6.49 -2.10
CA SER A 8 7.72 5.80 -3.30
C SER A 8 8.95 4.95 -3.01
N LEU A 9 9.04 3.77 -3.63
CA LEU A 9 10.22 2.92 -3.54
C LEU A 9 11.44 3.50 -4.29
N ARG A 10 11.23 4.51 -5.14
CA ARG A 10 12.27 5.17 -5.92
C ARG A 10 12.69 6.52 -5.36
N ASP A 11 11.88 7.10 -4.47
CA ASP A 11 12.10 8.41 -3.86
C ASP A 11 11.36 8.47 -2.52
N GLY A 12 12.08 8.30 -1.42
CA GLY A 12 11.53 8.29 -0.06
C GLY A 12 10.92 9.63 0.38
N THR A 13 11.06 10.69 -0.40
CA THR A 13 10.47 12.00 -0.14
C THR A 13 9.11 12.21 -0.81
N LYS A 14 8.79 11.38 -1.83
CA LYS A 14 7.54 11.47 -2.59
C LYS A 14 6.54 10.40 -2.16
N LYS A 15 5.27 10.78 -2.02
CA LYS A 15 4.20 9.81 -1.74
C LYS A 15 4.10 8.77 -2.86
N MET A 16 3.94 7.49 -2.51
CA MET A 16 3.64 6.42 -3.45
C MET A 16 2.36 6.75 -4.23
N SER A 17 2.44 6.71 -5.57
CA SER A 17 1.34 7.09 -6.46
C SER A 17 1.12 6.07 -7.56
N LYS A 18 -0.16 5.83 -7.91
CA LYS A 18 -0.54 4.99 -9.05
C LYS A 18 -0.27 5.67 -10.40
N SER A 19 -0.22 7.01 -10.43
CA SER A 19 0.00 7.81 -11.64
C SER A 19 1.47 8.04 -11.97
N GLU A 20 2.41 7.54 -11.17
CA GLU A 20 3.83 7.60 -11.50
C GLU A 20 4.13 6.64 -12.66
N GLU A 21 4.91 7.10 -13.66
CA GLU A 21 5.21 6.31 -14.87
C GLU A 21 5.88 4.97 -14.53
N SER A 22 6.87 5.01 -13.62
CA SER A 22 7.61 3.81 -13.23
C SER A 22 6.81 2.92 -12.30
N ASP A 23 6.49 1.71 -12.74
CA ASP A 23 5.86 0.70 -11.89
C ASP A 23 6.77 0.21 -10.74
N TYR A 24 8.07 0.48 -10.83
CA TYR A 24 9.02 0.21 -9.74
C TYR A 24 8.91 1.17 -8.54
N SER A 25 8.07 2.20 -8.65
CA SER A 25 7.84 3.16 -7.56
C SER A 25 6.90 2.64 -6.48
N ARG A 26 6.15 1.56 -6.76
CA ARG A 26 5.06 1.07 -5.91
C ARG A 26 4.92 -0.45 -5.90
N ILE A 27 4.23 -0.96 -4.89
CA ILE A 27 3.71 -2.32 -4.87
C ILE A 27 2.20 -2.27 -5.16
N ASN A 28 1.76 -3.06 -6.12
CA ASN A 28 0.35 -3.22 -6.46
C ASN A 28 -0.21 -4.48 -5.77
N LEU A 29 -1.48 -4.47 -5.41
CA LEU A 29 -2.15 -5.63 -4.78
C LEU A 29 -2.22 -6.87 -5.70
N LYS A 30 -1.96 -6.71 -6.99
CA LYS A 30 -1.93 -7.78 -7.98
C LYS A 30 -0.52 -8.17 -8.42
N ASP A 31 0.52 -7.59 -7.82
CA ASP A 31 1.90 -7.96 -8.13
C ASP A 31 2.14 -9.44 -7.78
N SER A 32 2.84 -10.13 -8.67
CA SER A 32 3.30 -11.49 -8.42
C SER A 32 4.43 -11.50 -7.39
N LYS A 33 4.74 -12.68 -6.87
CA LYS A 33 5.91 -12.87 -5.99
C LYS A 33 7.20 -12.34 -6.64
N GLU A 34 7.39 -12.66 -7.92
CA GLU A 34 8.55 -12.25 -8.71
C GLU A 34 8.61 -10.72 -8.89
N ASP A 35 7.43 -10.09 -9.11
CA ASP A 35 7.35 -8.63 -9.25
C ASP A 35 7.67 -7.93 -7.94
N ILE A 36 7.14 -8.40 -6.81
CA ILE A 36 7.45 -7.85 -5.48
C ILE A 36 8.97 -7.93 -5.23
N ILE A 37 9.59 -9.09 -5.44
CA ILE A 37 11.03 -9.26 -5.26
C ILE A 37 11.82 -8.29 -6.15
N LYS A 38 11.47 -8.19 -7.43
CA LYS A 38 12.14 -7.28 -8.38
C LYS A 38 12.01 -5.81 -7.96
N LYS A 39 10.81 -5.40 -7.55
CA LYS A 39 10.53 -4.02 -7.14
C LYS A 39 11.29 -3.66 -5.87
N ILE A 40 11.28 -4.51 -4.86
CA ILE A 40 12.01 -4.28 -3.62
C ILE A 40 13.54 -4.30 -3.84
N LYS A 41 14.06 -5.22 -4.66
CA LYS A 41 15.49 -5.19 -5.03
C LYS A 41 15.90 -3.87 -5.65
N LYS A 42 15.06 -3.30 -6.54
CA LYS A 42 15.31 -2.03 -7.23
C LYS A 42 14.90 -0.79 -6.42
N ALA A 43 14.32 -0.95 -5.23
CA ALA A 43 14.05 0.18 -4.35
C ALA A 43 15.34 0.94 -4.03
N LYS A 44 15.25 2.28 -4.07
CA LYS A 44 16.39 3.16 -3.79
C LYS A 44 16.82 3.01 -2.33
N THR A 45 18.11 2.86 -2.11
CA THR A 45 18.74 2.79 -0.78
C THR A 45 20.15 3.32 -0.88
N ASP A 46 20.70 3.77 0.23
CA ASP A 46 22.12 4.09 0.37
C ASP A 46 22.96 2.81 0.70
N SER A 47 24.24 2.98 0.92
CA SER A 47 25.19 1.89 1.24
C SER A 47 25.54 1.79 2.73
N VAL A 48 24.89 2.61 3.58
CA VAL A 48 25.17 2.64 5.02
C VAL A 48 24.31 1.61 5.73
N PRO A 49 24.85 0.79 6.65
CA PRO A 49 24.06 -0.15 7.45
C PRO A 49 22.89 0.52 8.20
N ILE A 50 21.92 -0.26 8.61
CA ILE A 50 20.78 0.23 9.37
C ILE A 50 21.25 0.71 10.76
N PRO A 51 20.89 1.93 11.18
CA PRO A 51 21.25 2.46 12.48
C PRO A 51 20.48 1.77 13.61
N ASP A 52 20.92 1.98 14.84
CA ASP A 52 20.25 1.47 16.04
C ASP A 52 19.18 2.42 16.61
N ASN A 53 19.14 3.66 16.10
CA ASN A 53 18.23 4.70 16.59
C ASN A 53 17.52 5.47 15.47
N GLU A 54 16.33 5.98 15.79
CA GLU A 54 15.47 6.69 14.81
C GLU A 54 16.06 8.04 14.35
N ARG A 55 16.93 8.67 15.14
CA ARG A 55 17.45 9.99 14.82
C ARG A 55 18.29 9.98 13.56
N GLU A 56 19.07 8.90 13.36
CA GLU A 56 19.91 8.72 12.18
C GLU A 56 19.14 8.42 10.90
N LEU A 57 17.85 8.06 11.00
CA LEU A 57 16.98 7.87 9.84
C LEU A 57 16.42 9.19 9.30
N LYS A 58 16.54 10.31 10.04
CA LYS A 58 15.95 11.60 9.68
C LYS A 58 16.39 12.08 8.29
N ASP A 59 17.65 11.85 7.96
CA ASP A 59 18.24 12.26 6.67
C ASP A 59 18.34 11.08 5.67
N ARG A 60 17.67 9.97 5.96
CA ARG A 60 17.64 8.74 5.16
C ARG A 60 16.21 8.32 4.85
N PRO A 61 15.45 9.12 4.05
CA PRO A 61 14.02 8.90 3.83
C PRO A 61 13.71 7.55 3.16
N GLU A 62 14.58 7.03 2.31
CA GLU A 62 14.40 5.71 1.69
C GLU A 62 14.53 4.58 2.71
N ALA A 63 15.51 4.68 3.63
CA ALA A 63 15.68 3.73 4.72
C ALA A 63 14.45 3.74 5.65
N LEU A 64 14.05 4.94 6.09
CA LEU A 64 12.88 5.12 6.93
C LEU A 64 11.62 4.53 6.27
N ASN A 65 11.41 4.77 4.97
CA ASN A 65 10.26 4.24 4.25
C ASN A 65 10.23 2.70 4.25
N LEU A 66 11.33 2.03 3.88
CA LEU A 66 11.36 0.56 3.82
C LEU A 66 11.19 -0.09 5.20
N LEU A 67 11.84 0.44 6.23
CA LEU A 67 11.72 -0.05 7.61
C LEU A 67 10.30 0.18 8.16
N SER A 68 9.71 1.32 7.84
CA SER A 68 8.34 1.63 8.24
C SER A 68 7.32 0.71 7.57
N ILE A 69 7.46 0.44 6.25
CA ILE A 69 6.61 -0.53 5.55
C ILE A 69 6.76 -1.92 6.19
N TYR A 70 7.98 -2.34 6.51
CA TYR A 70 8.22 -3.62 7.17
C TYR A 70 7.55 -3.70 8.54
N GLY A 71 7.69 -2.66 9.35
CA GLY A 71 7.05 -2.57 10.66
C GLY A 71 5.52 -2.65 10.58
N ASP A 72 4.89 -1.90 9.67
CA ASP A 72 3.43 -1.92 9.52
C ASP A 72 2.90 -3.30 9.08
N ILE A 73 3.62 -4.00 8.20
CA ILE A 73 3.23 -5.32 7.71
C ILE A 73 3.41 -6.38 8.81
N THR A 74 4.49 -6.31 9.58
CA THR A 74 4.78 -7.26 10.67
C THR A 74 4.08 -6.92 11.98
N GLY A 75 3.45 -5.75 12.08
CA GLY A 75 2.79 -5.27 13.30
C GLY A 75 3.76 -4.69 14.34
N ASN A 76 5.02 -4.47 13.98
CA ASN A 76 6.07 -3.94 14.85
C ASN A 76 6.16 -2.41 14.72
N ASN A 77 6.50 -1.74 15.82
CA ASN A 77 6.84 -0.31 15.74
C ASN A 77 8.28 -0.11 15.23
N LEU A 78 8.60 1.12 14.82
CA LEU A 78 9.91 1.42 14.22
C LEU A 78 11.09 1.09 15.15
N SER A 79 10.94 1.30 16.45
CA SER A 79 11.98 0.97 17.44
C SER A 79 12.25 -0.53 17.52
N GLU A 80 11.21 -1.37 17.41
CA GLU A 80 11.34 -2.83 17.37
C GLU A 80 12.02 -3.29 16.09
N VAL A 81 11.62 -2.70 14.94
CA VAL A 81 12.26 -2.96 13.64
C VAL A 81 13.74 -2.59 13.65
N LEU A 82 14.09 -1.44 14.25
CA LEU A 82 15.48 -1.03 14.37
C LEU A 82 16.30 -1.99 15.22
N LYS A 83 15.75 -2.49 16.33
CA LYS A 83 16.44 -3.51 17.15
C LYS A 83 16.72 -4.81 16.38
N GLU A 84 15.76 -5.22 15.51
CA GLU A 84 15.93 -6.42 14.67
C GLU A 84 16.95 -6.21 13.54
N MET A 85 16.95 -5.02 12.94
CA MET A 85 17.68 -4.72 11.69
C MET A 85 19.00 -3.96 11.91
N SER A 86 19.28 -3.47 13.12
CA SER A 86 20.49 -2.69 13.43
C SER A 86 21.77 -3.39 12.95
N GLY A 87 22.64 -2.63 12.31
CA GLY A 87 23.89 -3.11 11.76
C GLY A 87 23.78 -4.00 10.52
N LYS A 88 22.54 -4.32 10.07
CA LYS A 88 22.33 -5.12 8.85
C LYS A 88 22.41 -4.23 7.61
N GLU A 89 22.83 -4.86 6.50
CA GLU A 89 22.80 -4.21 5.20
C GLU A 89 21.41 -4.22 4.56
N PHE A 90 21.18 -3.32 3.61
CA PHE A 90 19.89 -3.26 2.90
C PHE A 90 19.52 -4.53 2.12
N SER A 91 20.51 -5.34 1.73
CA SER A 91 20.24 -6.66 1.14
C SER A 91 19.41 -7.53 2.07
N HIS A 92 19.72 -7.57 3.36
CA HIS A 92 18.98 -8.30 4.37
C HIS A 92 17.58 -7.71 4.59
N VAL A 93 17.49 -6.39 4.77
CA VAL A 93 16.20 -5.69 4.95
C VAL A 93 15.27 -5.92 3.76
N LYS A 94 15.78 -5.80 2.52
CA LYS A 94 15.01 -6.03 1.30
C LYS A 94 14.50 -7.46 1.18
N ASN A 95 15.29 -8.45 1.58
CA ASN A 95 14.85 -9.84 1.59
C ASN A 95 13.72 -10.06 2.59
N LYS A 96 13.89 -9.61 3.84
CA LYS A 96 12.85 -9.70 4.88
C LYS A 96 11.58 -8.96 4.50
N LEU A 97 11.69 -7.76 3.97
CA LEU A 97 10.56 -6.98 3.49
C LEU A 97 9.84 -7.69 2.33
N SER A 98 10.59 -8.29 1.39
CA SER A 98 10.00 -9.04 0.29
C SER A 98 9.21 -10.25 0.79
N GLU A 99 9.73 -11.02 1.75
CA GLU A 99 9.05 -12.15 2.37
C GLU A 99 7.73 -11.72 3.01
N ALA A 100 7.76 -10.70 3.88
CA ALA A 100 6.58 -10.17 4.56
C ALA A 100 5.52 -9.63 3.57
N LEU A 101 5.95 -8.91 2.52
CA LEU A 101 5.07 -8.41 1.46
C LEU A 101 4.41 -9.55 0.69
N ILE A 102 5.16 -10.61 0.33
CA ILE A 102 4.64 -11.77 -0.39
C ILE A 102 3.56 -12.47 0.44
N GLU A 103 3.83 -12.69 1.72
CA GLU A 103 2.86 -13.34 2.62
C GLU A 103 1.57 -12.53 2.76
N THR A 104 1.66 -11.21 2.75
CA THR A 104 0.51 -10.32 2.94
C THR A 104 -0.21 -10.02 1.63
N ILE A 105 0.51 -9.67 0.57
CA ILE A 105 -0.08 -9.15 -0.70
C ILE A 105 -0.55 -10.27 -1.62
N CYS A 106 0.23 -11.37 -1.77
CA CYS A 106 -0.13 -12.42 -2.72
C CYS A 106 -1.49 -13.09 -2.44
N PRO A 107 -1.91 -13.36 -1.18
CA PRO A 107 -3.24 -13.87 -0.91
C PRO A 107 -4.35 -12.90 -1.35
N ILE A 108 -4.16 -11.60 -1.14
CA ILE A 108 -5.09 -10.55 -1.58
C ILE A 108 -5.18 -10.55 -3.11
N GLY A 109 -4.04 -10.57 -3.80
CA GLY A 109 -3.97 -10.61 -5.26
C GLY A 109 -4.68 -11.82 -5.87
N ARG A 110 -4.51 -13.00 -5.26
CA ARG A 110 -5.24 -14.23 -5.65
C ARG A 110 -6.74 -14.03 -5.51
N LYS A 111 -7.20 -13.51 -4.36
CA LYS A 111 -8.63 -13.28 -4.13
C LYS A 111 -9.24 -12.27 -5.10
N ILE A 112 -8.52 -11.20 -5.39
CA ILE A 112 -8.92 -10.22 -6.43
C ILE A 112 -9.06 -10.94 -7.78
N SER A 113 -8.08 -11.77 -8.16
CA SER A 113 -8.09 -12.48 -9.43
C SER A 113 -9.23 -13.49 -9.54
N GLU A 114 -9.57 -14.17 -8.45
CA GLU A 114 -10.75 -15.07 -8.38
C GLU A 114 -12.06 -14.30 -8.58
N LEU A 115 -12.25 -13.22 -7.80
CA LEU A 115 -13.45 -12.39 -7.91
C LEU A 115 -13.62 -11.77 -9.30
N MET A 116 -12.51 -11.34 -9.92
CA MET A 116 -12.54 -10.74 -11.27
C MET A 116 -12.94 -11.75 -12.37
N LYS A 117 -12.84 -13.05 -12.12
CA LYS A 117 -13.33 -14.10 -13.04
C LYS A 117 -14.83 -14.31 -12.93
N ASP A 118 -15.42 -14.06 -11.78
CA ASP A 118 -16.85 -14.20 -11.51
C ASP A 118 -17.60 -12.89 -11.84
N LYS A 119 -17.80 -12.64 -13.13
CA LYS A 119 -18.50 -11.44 -13.61
C LYS A 119 -19.93 -11.36 -13.12
N VAL A 120 -20.64 -12.50 -13.02
CA VAL A 120 -22.02 -12.55 -12.56
C VAL A 120 -22.13 -12.09 -11.11
N HIS A 121 -21.23 -12.56 -10.26
CA HIS A 121 -21.15 -12.10 -8.87
C HIS A 121 -20.88 -10.60 -8.80
N LEU A 122 -19.88 -10.09 -9.54
CA LEU A 122 -19.53 -8.68 -9.55
C LEU A 122 -20.68 -7.79 -10.02
N GLU A 123 -21.36 -8.18 -11.12
CA GLU A 123 -22.55 -7.47 -11.61
C GLU A 123 -23.68 -7.47 -10.58
N GLY A 124 -23.90 -8.59 -9.89
CA GLY A 124 -24.86 -8.68 -8.80
C GLY A 124 -24.55 -7.72 -7.63
N VAL A 125 -23.28 -7.62 -7.24
CA VAL A 125 -22.82 -6.67 -6.19
C VAL A 125 -23.05 -5.22 -6.65
N LEU A 126 -22.67 -4.88 -7.88
CA LEU A 126 -22.85 -3.54 -8.45
C LEU A 126 -24.34 -3.17 -8.56
N LYS A 127 -25.20 -4.11 -8.99
CA LYS A 127 -26.64 -3.89 -9.09
C LYS A 127 -27.26 -3.59 -7.72
N LYS A 128 -26.94 -4.39 -6.71
CA LYS A 128 -27.39 -4.16 -5.33
C LYS A 128 -26.89 -2.81 -4.78
N GLY A 129 -25.65 -2.44 -5.08
CA GLY A 129 -25.08 -1.14 -4.71
C GLY A 129 -25.80 0.02 -5.38
N LYS A 130 -26.08 -0.10 -6.70
CA LYS A 130 -26.87 0.88 -7.46
C LYS A 130 -28.26 1.08 -6.85
N GLU A 131 -29.00 -0.01 -6.58
CA GLU A 131 -30.34 0.06 -6.00
C GLU A 131 -30.35 0.84 -4.68
N LYS A 132 -29.42 0.50 -3.76
CA LYS A 132 -29.27 1.21 -2.48
C LYS A 132 -28.95 2.71 -2.66
N ALA A 133 -28.02 3.01 -3.57
CA ALA A 133 -27.61 4.38 -3.85
C ALA A 133 -28.74 5.18 -4.50
N SER A 134 -29.49 4.60 -5.44
CA SER A 134 -30.64 5.24 -6.11
C SER A 134 -31.72 5.64 -5.11
N ILE A 135 -32.15 4.74 -4.23
CA ILE A 135 -33.16 5.04 -3.19
C ILE A 135 -32.73 6.28 -2.40
N LYS A 136 -31.48 6.30 -1.92
CA LYS A 136 -30.95 7.42 -1.12
C LYS A 136 -30.86 8.72 -1.92
N SER A 137 -30.45 8.62 -3.19
CA SER A 137 -30.34 9.77 -4.09
C SER A 137 -31.72 10.37 -4.42
N GLU A 138 -32.69 9.52 -4.73
CA GLU A 138 -34.05 9.97 -5.09
C GLU A 138 -34.74 10.66 -3.93
N GLU A 139 -34.63 10.13 -2.71
CA GLU A 139 -35.14 10.80 -1.50
C GLU A 139 -34.55 12.21 -1.33
N ASN A 140 -33.21 12.35 -1.52
CA ASN A 140 -32.56 13.64 -1.40
C ASN A 140 -32.90 14.59 -2.54
N LEU A 141 -32.96 14.09 -3.79
CA LEU A 141 -33.34 14.87 -4.95
C LEU A 141 -34.78 15.40 -4.83
N LYS A 142 -35.69 14.57 -4.32
CA LYS A 142 -37.08 15.02 -4.06
C LYS A 142 -37.09 16.19 -3.10
N LYS A 143 -36.42 16.08 -1.96
CA LYS A 143 -36.32 17.18 -0.98
C LYS A 143 -35.74 18.46 -1.60
N ILE A 144 -34.68 18.34 -2.41
CA ILE A 144 -34.02 19.47 -3.07
C ILE A 144 -35.02 20.10 -4.07
N ARG A 145 -35.70 19.31 -4.89
CA ARG A 145 -36.72 19.80 -5.85
C ARG A 145 -37.86 20.53 -5.14
N ASP A 146 -38.36 19.98 -4.04
CA ASP A 146 -39.40 20.61 -3.22
C ASP A 146 -38.94 21.98 -2.68
N ILE A 147 -37.66 22.10 -2.24
CA ILE A 147 -37.13 23.37 -1.71
C ILE A 147 -36.96 24.42 -2.81
N VAL A 148 -36.49 24.02 -4.00
CA VAL A 148 -36.18 24.96 -5.10
C VAL A 148 -37.36 25.17 -6.04
N GLY A 149 -38.52 24.52 -5.79
CA GLY A 149 -39.74 24.70 -6.58
C GLY A 149 -39.74 24.01 -7.94
N PHE A 150 -38.86 23.02 -8.16
CA PHE A 150 -38.92 22.13 -9.32
C PHE A 150 -39.83 20.95 -9.00
N ILE A 151 -41.05 20.98 -9.54
CA ILE A 151 -42.04 19.92 -9.45
C ILE A 151 -41.78 18.86 -10.53
#